data_21a70f41ccfc66687c6888906c0b6e69
#
_entry.id   21a70f41ccfc66687c6888906c0b6e69
#
_cell.length_a   1.000
_cell.length_b   1.000
_cell.length_c   1.000
_cell.angle_alpha   90.00
_cell.angle_beta   90.00
_cell.angle_gamma   90.00
#
_symmetry.space_group_name_H-M   'P 1'
#
loop_
_entity.id
_entity.type
_entity.pdbx_description
1 polymer ?
#
loop_
_entity_poly.entity_id
_entity_poly.type
_entity_poly.pdbx_seq_one_letter_code
_entity_poly.pdbx_strand_id
1 'polypeptide(L)'
;MLSSTRPRRNRRLAAATAGIASLGLLLGACSGDADEPAGEETAAEEDGGASTDEEITLTVATFNNFGYTDELLAQYEDEHPNVTVEHTTAAQAEDARTNLSTKLAAGGEGLADIEAVEVDWLSEFMQYPDLFAEMPAIDGRWVDWKVEQATTPDGKLIGYGTDIGPEAICYRSDLLEAAGLPSEREEVAEWIGGDSATWESYFDAGKEYVDASGNAWFDGAVATYQGMINQVEAAYEDPETGEPKDLASNTEVKDLYDQVITAAVDDNLSAGLEQWGDDWSAGFQNDAFATMLCPSWMTGPIEQNAGGVEGWDIADVFPGGGGNWGGSFLTVPASGDNVEAAQELADWLTSPEVQTQAFVEAGTFPSQIEAQESDEVQSFVNDFMSEAPAGAIFSSRAQAIDGAVYKGPHYFSIHQEVQNGINRVDLNGEDPEESWETSVSSVNELGL
;
A
#
# COMPACT_ATOMS: atom_id res chain seq x y z
N MET A 1 -3.73 10.14 54.23
CA MET A 1 -5.03 9.96 54.89
C MET A 1 -6.06 10.65 54.02
N LEU A 2 -6.85 9.89 53.34
CA LEU A 2 -8.26 10.00 53.06
C LEU A 2 -8.61 9.00 51.96
N SER A 3 -9.23 7.94 52.38
CA SER A 3 -9.81 6.86 51.59
C SER A 3 -11.10 7.35 50.91
N SER A 4 -11.33 6.96 49.67
CA SER A 4 -12.64 7.04 49.04
C SER A 4 -12.91 5.80 48.22
N THR A 5 -13.86 5.06 48.74
CA THR A 5 -14.44 3.79 48.32
C THR A 5 -15.36 3.95 47.11
N ARG A 6 -15.23 3.08 46.10
CA ARG A 6 -16.16 2.93 44.96
C ARG A 6 -17.27 1.92 45.33
N PRO A 7 -18.53 2.13 44.97
CA PRO A 7 -19.56 1.12 45.08
C PRO A 7 -19.64 0.22 43.82
N ARG A 8 -19.68 -1.08 44.05
CA ARG A 8 -20.00 -2.11 43.06
C ARG A 8 -21.50 -2.06 42.72
N ARG A 9 -21.81 -2.09 41.43
CA ARG A 9 -23.18 -2.19 40.92
C ARG A 9 -23.39 -3.57 40.29
N ASN A 10 -24.22 -4.37 40.99
CA ASN A 10 -24.68 -5.70 40.57
C ASN A 10 -25.59 -5.61 39.34
N ARG A 11 -25.32 -6.42 38.33
CA ARG A 11 -26.25 -6.70 37.23
C ARG A 11 -26.91 -8.06 37.49
N ARG A 12 -28.22 -8.03 37.56
CA ARG A 12 -29.08 -9.21 37.64
C ARG A 12 -29.31 -9.77 36.25
N LEU A 13 -29.12 -11.08 36.09
CA LEU A 13 -29.60 -11.88 34.97
C LEU A 13 -31.13 -11.94 34.99
N ALA A 14 -31.74 -11.82 33.84
CA ALA A 14 -33.09 -12.26 33.56
C ALA A 14 -33.08 -13.22 32.38
N ALA A 15 -33.44 -14.47 32.67
CA ALA A 15 -33.71 -15.49 31.66
C ALA A 15 -35.19 -15.39 31.25
N ALA A 16 -35.49 -15.60 29.99
CA ALA A 16 -36.83 -15.87 29.50
C ALA A 16 -36.80 -16.95 28.41
N THR A 17 -37.63 -17.92 28.62
CA THR A 17 -37.78 -19.23 28.01
C THR A 17 -38.65 -19.21 26.75
N ALA A 18 -38.25 -20.05 25.80
CA ALA A 18 -38.98 -20.95 24.87
C ALA A 18 -40.44 -20.69 24.44
N GLY A 19 -40.67 -20.84 23.15
CA GLY A 19 -42.00 -21.11 22.57
C GLY A 19 -41.87 -21.78 21.21
N ILE A 20 -42.10 -23.11 21.21
CA ILE A 20 -42.22 -23.98 20.02
C ILE A 20 -43.67 -23.90 19.52
N ALA A 21 -43.89 -23.81 18.25
CA ALA A 21 -45.16 -24.28 17.64
C ALA A 21 -44.94 -24.66 16.18
N SER A 22 -45.37 -25.83 15.92
CA SER A 22 -45.19 -26.73 14.78
C SER A 22 -46.33 -26.62 13.75
N LEU A 23 -46.00 -27.16 12.54
CA LEU A 23 -46.81 -27.98 11.63
C LEU A 23 -47.85 -27.34 10.70
N GLY A 24 -47.72 -27.69 9.42
CA GLY A 24 -48.74 -27.60 8.38
C GLY A 24 -48.31 -28.07 7.03
N LEU A 25 -48.20 -29.38 6.81
CA LEU A 25 -48.14 -30.04 5.50
C LEU A 25 -49.51 -29.92 4.80
N LEU A 26 -49.53 -29.61 3.51
CA LEU A 26 -50.61 -30.06 2.62
C LEU A 26 -50.06 -30.39 1.23
N LEU A 27 -50.09 -31.68 0.91
CA LEU A 27 -49.97 -32.31 -0.39
C LEU A 27 -51.23 -32.07 -1.24
N GLY A 28 -51.05 -31.84 -2.52
CA GLY A 28 -52.11 -31.87 -3.51
C GLY A 28 -51.59 -32.22 -4.89
N ALA A 29 -51.64 -33.49 -5.26
CA ALA A 29 -51.43 -33.99 -6.61
C ALA A 29 -52.74 -34.12 -7.37
N CYS A 30 -52.75 -33.90 -8.70
CA CYS A 30 -53.55 -34.57 -9.73
C CYS A 30 -53.18 -33.97 -11.08
N SER A 31 -52.53 -34.67 -11.92
CA SER A 31 -52.74 -35.52 -13.09
C SER A 31 -53.82 -35.05 -14.13
N GLY A 32 -53.46 -34.99 -15.40
CA GLY A 32 -54.34 -34.84 -16.55
C GLY A 32 -53.59 -34.73 -17.87
N ASP A 33 -53.77 -35.70 -18.69
CA ASP A 33 -53.10 -36.20 -19.89
C ASP A 33 -53.42 -35.43 -21.19
N ALA A 34 -52.46 -35.58 -22.18
CA ALA A 34 -52.62 -35.75 -23.64
C ALA A 34 -52.97 -34.50 -24.54
N ASP A 35 -52.16 -34.10 -25.44
CA ASP A 35 -52.02 -34.49 -26.89
C ASP A 35 -51.23 -33.41 -27.66
N GLU A 36 -50.27 -33.87 -28.44
CA GLU A 36 -49.55 -33.12 -29.48
C GLU A 36 -50.43 -32.90 -30.74
N PRO A 37 -50.11 -31.96 -31.71
CA PRO A 37 -48.95 -32.15 -32.56
C PRO A 37 -48.23 -30.87 -33.07
N ALA A 38 -46.96 -31.07 -33.35
CA ALA A 38 -46.03 -30.49 -34.34
C ALA A 38 -46.38 -29.16 -35.07
N GLY A 39 -45.43 -28.21 -34.93
CA GLY A 39 -45.20 -27.09 -35.85
C GLY A 39 -43.75 -26.65 -35.76
N GLU A 40 -42.95 -26.92 -36.78
CA GLU A 40 -41.63 -26.35 -37.00
C GLU A 40 -41.73 -24.85 -37.17
N GLU A 41 -41.00 -24.09 -36.34
CA GLU A 41 -40.56 -22.73 -36.70
C GLU A 41 -39.17 -22.49 -36.18
N THR A 42 -38.35 -22.00 -37.08
CA THR A 42 -36.94 -21.68 -37.04
C THR A 42 -36.51 -20.88 -35.81
N ALA A 43 -35.51 -21.39 -35.12
CA ALA A 43 -34.74 -20.65 -34.07
C ALA A 43 -33.98 -19.50 -34.71
N ALA A 44 -34.32 -18.28 -34.32
CA ALA A 44 -33.38 -17.17 -34.30
C ALA A 44 -32.56 -17.31 -33.02
N GLU A 45 -31.28 -17.44 -33.15
CA GLU A 45 -30.34 -17.28 -32.04
C GLU A 45 -30.44 -15.81 -31.59
N GLU A 46 -31.19 -15.54 -30.53
CA GLU A 46 -30.99 -14.35 -29.74
C GLU A 46 -29.79 -14.56 -28.85
N ASP A 47 -28.78 -13.74 -29.08
CA ASP A 47 -27.65 -13.52 -28.20
C ASP A 47 -28.22 -13.08 -26.84
N GLY A 48 -28.37 -14.04 -25.93
CA GLY A 48 -28.94 -13.83 -24.62
C GLY A 48 -27.83 -13.39 -23.65
N GLY A 49 -27.48 -12.12 -23.70
CA GLY A 49 -26.88 -11.49 -22.53
C GLY A 49 -27.93 -11.58 -21.40
N ALA A 50 -27.66 -12.42 -20.41
CA ALA A 50 -28.46 -12.48 -19.20
C ALA A 50 -28.21 -11.21 -18.39
N SER A 51 -29.08 -10.20 -18.55
CA SER A 51 -29.23 -9.18 -17.52
C SER A 51 -29.95 -9.86 -16.35
N THR A 52 -29.22 -10.23 -15.34
CA THR A 52 -29.81 -10.63 -14.07
C THR A 52 -30.28 -9.36 -13.38
N ASP A 53 -31.59 -9.16 -13.26
CA ASP A 53 -32.24 -8.11 -12.45
C ASP A 53 -32.05 -8.39 -10.93
N GLU A 54 -31.04 -9.14 -10.54
CA GLU A 54 -30.74 -9.46 -9.15
C GLU A 54 -29.92 -8.33 -8.51
N GLU A 55 -30.37 -7.82 -7.37
CA GLU A 55 -29.62 -6.83 -6.61
C GLU A 55 -28.38 -7.51 -6.01
N ILE A 56 -27.19 -6.96 -6.26
CA ILE A 56 -25.89 -7.47 -5.78
C ILE A 56 -25.27 -6.41 -4.88
N THR A 57 -24.76 -6.83 -3.74
CA THR A 57 -23.85 -6.00 -2.93
C THR A 57 -22.42 -6.54 -3.10
N LEU A 58 -21.52 -5.68 -3.56
CA LEU A 58 -20.09 -5.97 -3.66
C LEU A 58 -19.35 -5.27 -2.53
N THR A 59 -18.52 -6.01 -1.85
CA THR A 59 -17.68 -5.53 -0.75
C THR A 59 -16.24 -5.32 -1.21
N VAL A 60 -15.65 -4.15 -0.88
CA VAL A 60 -14.26 -3.79 -1.20
C VAL A 60 -13.54 -3.51 0.11
N ALA A 61 -12.44 -4.21 0.37
CA ALA A 61 -11.58 -3.99 1.52
C ALA A 61 -10.24 -3.42 1.07
N THR A 62 -9.90 -2.23 1.57
CA THR A 62 -8.62 -1.56 1.32
C THR A 62 -7.93 -1.19 2.64
N PHE A 63 -6.84 -0.43 2.57
CA PHE A 63 -6.12 0.14 3.70
C PHE A 63 -5.62 1.54 3.37
N ASN A 64 -5.25 2.33 4.38
CA ASN A 64 -4.82 3.72 4.19
C ASN A 64 -5.85 4.52 3.36
N ASN A 65 -5.40 5.28 2.35
CA ASN A 65 -6.27 6.04 1.45
C ASN A 65 -5.99 5.69 -0.02
N PHE A 66 -6.93 5.00 -0.67
CA PHE A 66 -6.87 4.63 -2.08
C PHE A 66 -7.49 5.68 -3.01
N GLY A 67 -8.07 6.75 -2.46
CA GLY A 67 -8.83 7.73 -3.23
C GLY A 67 -10.22 7.25 -3.65
N TYR A 68 -10.69 6.12 -3.14
CA TYR A 68 -12.02 5.58 -3.43
C TYR A 68 -13.08 6.24 -2.53
N THR A 69 -13.48 7.44 -2.91
CA THR A 69 -14.51 8.22 -2.19
C THR A 69 -15.92 7.68 -2.44
N ASP A 70 -16.86 8.05 -1.57
CA ASP A 70 -18.28 7.71 -1.77
C ASP A 70 -18.81 8.27 -3.10
N GLU A 71 -18.36 9.47 -3.50
CA GLU A 71 -18.71 10.08 -4.78
C GLU A 71 -18.17 9.30 -5.98
N LEU A 72 -16.96 8.76 -5.86
CA LEU A 72 -16.37 7.91 -6.90
C LEU A 72 -17.15 6.61 -7.04
N LEU A 73 -17.42 5.93 -5.93
CA LEU A 73 -18.12 4.64 -5.94
C LEU A 73 -19.57 4.79 -6.44
N ALA A 74 -20.22 5.92 -6.14
CA ALA A 74 -21.55 6.23 -6.68
C ALA A 74 -21.58 6.35 -8.22
N GLN A 75 -20.46 6.67 -8.88
CA GLN A 75 -20.39 6.68 -10.36
C GLN A 75 -20.57 5.25 -10.91
N TYR A 76 -19.95 4.26 -10.28
CA TYR A 76 -20.12 2.86 -10.66
C TYR A 76 -21.56 2.38 -10.42
N GLU A 77 -22.16 2.73 -9.29
CA GLU A 77 -23.54 2.36 -8.96
C GLU A 77 -24.56 3.01 -9.90
N ASP A 78 -24.30 4.25 -10.36
CA ASP A 78 -25.15 4.93 -11.35
C ASP A 78 -25.12 4.21 -12.72
N GLU A 79 -23.98 3.64 -13.10
CA GLU A 79 -23.82 2.84 -14.32
C GLU A 79 -24.37 1.41 -14.15
N HIS A 80 -24.39 0.89 -12.93
CA HIS A 80 -24.81 -0.47 -12.57
C HIS A 80 -25.90 -0.44 -11.49
N PRO A 81 -27.13 -0.04 -11.83
CA PRO A 81 -28.19 0.27 -10.86
C PRO A 81 -28.68 -0.91 -10.01
N ASN A 82 -28.24 -2.13 -10.35
CA ASN A 82 -28.48 -3.35 -9.56
C ASN A 82 -27.31 -3.69 -8.63
N VAL A 83 -26.24 -2.89 -8.61
CA VAL A 83 -25.05 -3.12 -7.76
C VAL A 83 -24.99 -2.04 -6.69
N THR A 84 -24.67 -2.45 -5.46
CA THR A 84 -24.28 -1.56 -4.35
C THR A 84 -22.87 -1.91 -3.93
N VAL A 85 -22.01 -0.91 -3.73
CA VAL A 85 -20.62 -1.10 -3.32
C VAL A 85 -20.44 -0.70 -1.85
N GLU A 86 -20.05 -1.65 -1.00
CA GLU A 86 -19.69 -1.40 0.39
C GLU A 86 -18.17 -1.39 0.53
N HIS A 87 -17.59 -0.22 0.82
CA HIS A 87 -16.15 -0.03 0.99
C HIS A 87 -15.76 0.01 2.46
N THR A 88 -14.73 -0.73 2.83
CA THR A 88 -14.12 -0.73 4.16
C THR A 88 -12.62 -0.50 4.06
N THR A 89 -12.09 0.31 4.97
CA THR A 89 -10.66 0.69 4.96
C THR A 89 -10.02 0.32 6.31
N ALA A 90 -8.95 -0.48 6.27
CA ALA A 90 -8.07 -0.69 7.42
C ALA A 90 -7.16 0.54 7.61
N ALA A 91 -6.80 0.85 8.84
CA ALA A 91 -5.96 2.01 9.13
C ALA A 91 -4.55 1.88 8.55
N GLN A 92 -4.04 0.65 8.48
CA GLN A 92 -2.69 0.34 7.98
C GLN A 92 -2.69 -0.93 7.13
N ALA A 93 -1.72 -1.04 6.22
CA ALA A 93 -1.55 -2.21 5.34
C ALA A 93 -1.30 -3.51 6.13
N GLU A 94 -0.59 -3.45 7.26
CA GLU A 94 -0.31 -4.61 8.11
C GLU A 94 -1.59 -5.18 8.75
N ASP A 95 -2.54 -4.32 9.14
CA ASP A 95 -3.85 -4.76 9.64
C ASP A 95 -4.63 -5.49 8.55
N ALA A 96 -4.61 -4.96 7.32
CA ALA A 96 -5.24 -5.60 6.15
C ALA A 96 -4.60 -6.97 5.85
N ARG A 97 -3.26 -7.05 5.83
CA ARG A 97 -2.52 -8.31 5.64
C ARG A 97 -2.91 -9.35 6.70
N THR A 98 -2.91 -8.97 7.97
CA THR A 98 -3.26 -9.86 9.09
C THR A 98 -4.70 -10.36 8.98
N ASN A 99 -5.63 -9.47 8.60
CA ASN A 99 -7.03 -9.81 8.41
C ASN A 99 -7.21 -10.80 7.23
N LEU A 100 -6.59 -10.50 6.08
CA LEU A 100 -6.63 -11.36 4.89
C LEU A 100 -6.04 -12.74 5.19
N SER A 101 -4.83 -12.82 5.76
CA SER A 101 -4.17 -14.07 6.13
C SER A 101 -5.02 -14.93 7.08
N THR A 102 -5.62 -14.29 8.09
CA THR A 102 -6.47 -14.97 9.08
C THR A 102 -7.72 -15.55 8.43
N LYS A 103 -8.39 -14.79 7.57
CA LYS A 103 -9.62 -15.23 6.88
C LYS A 103 -9.33 -16.32 5.85
N LEU A 104 -8.23 -16.20 5.08
CA LEU A 104 -7.80 -17.23 4.14
C LEU A 104 -7.49 -18.55 4.85
N ALA A 105 -6.78 -18.50 5.98
CA ALA A 105 -6.48 -19.68 6.80
C ALA A 105 -7.77 -20.33 7.39
N ALA A 106 -8.83 -19.55 7.60
CA ALA A 106 -10.14 -20.03 8.03
C ALA A 106 -11.02 -20.57 6.88
N GLY A 107 -10.53 -20.57 5.65
CA GLY A 107 -11.25 -21.05 4.46
C GLY A 107 -12.01 -19.98 3.70
N GLY A 108 -11.67 -18.70 3.90
CA GLY A 108 -12.20 -17.56 3.16
C GLY A 108 -13.51 -16.98 3.71
N GLU A 109 -14.06 -17.50 4.81
CA GLU A 109 -15.28 -16.92 5.40
C GLU A 109 -15.06 -15.49 5.87
N GLY A 110 -15.87 -14.56 5.38
CA GLY A 110 -15.84 -13.15 5.74
C GLY A 110 -14.78 -12.32 5.01
N LEU A 111 -14.19 -12.85 3.92
CA LEU A 111 -13.45 -12.02 2.96
C LEU A 111 -14.40 -11.07 2.25
N ALA A 112 -13.88 -9.92 1.84
CA ALA A 112 -14.58 -9.05 0.90
C ALA A 112 -14.57 -9.67 -0.51
N ASP A 113 -15.45 -9.21 -1.39
CA ASP A 113 -15.45 -9.63 -2.80
C ASP A 113 -14.16 -9.15 -3.51
N ILE A 114 -13.62 -8.00 -3.08
CA ILE A 114 -12.33 -7.46 -3.51
C ILE A 114 -11.47 -7.18 -2.28
N GLU A 115 -10.27 -7.73 -2.24
CA GLU A 115 -9.27 -7.50 -1.18
C GLU A 115 -8.04 -6.81 -1.78
N ALA A 116 -7.68 -5.65 -1.24
CA ALA A 116 -6.45 -4.96 -1.63
C ALA A 116 -5.23 -5.63 -1.00
N VAL A 117 -4.18 -5.83 -1.80
CA VAL A 117 -2.91 -6.45 -1.42
C VAL A 117 -1.76 -5.51 -1.76
N GLU A 118 -0.90 -5.19 -0.81
CA GLU A 118 0.26 -4.34 -1.04
C GLU A 118 1.45 -5.17 -1.53
N VAL A 119 2.35 -4.57 -2.30
CA VAL A 119 3.43 -5.26 -3.03
C VAL A 119 4.41 -6.03 -2.14
N ASP A 120 4.67 -5.57 -0.91
CA ASP A 120 5.67 -6.19 -0.02
C ASP A 120 5.22 -7.58 0.49
N TRP A 121 3.93 -7.85 0.46
CA TRP A 121 3.37 -9.12 0.90
C TRP A 121 2.51 -9.85 -0.16
N LEU A 122 2.42 -9.32 -1.38
CA LEU A 122 1.72 -9.98 -2.49
C LEU A 122 2.27 -11.38 -2.77
N SER A 123 3.59 -11.52 -2.83
CA SER A 123 4.25 -12.80 -3.15
C SER A 123 4.01 -13.89 -2.10
N GLU A 124 3.71 -13.52 -0.85
CA GLU A 124 3.28 -14.47 0.19
C GLU A 124 2.00 -15.18 -0.25
N PHE A 125 1.04 -14.44 -0.80
CA PHE A 125 -0.24 -14.99 -1.26
C PHE A 125 -0.14 -15.68 -2.62
N MET A 126 0.82 -15.31 -3.45
CA MET A 126 1.08 -15.97 -4.73
C MET A 126 1.51 -17.44 -4.59
N GLN A 127 1.92 -17.86 -3.40
CA GLN A 127 2.14 -19.27 -3.09
C GLN A 127 0.84 -20.10 -3.09
N TYR A 128 -0.31 -19.44 -3.01
CA TYR A 128 -1.64 -20.04 -2.93
C TYR A 128 -2.55 -19.49 -4.04
N PRO A 129 -2.17 -19.66 -5.34
CA PRO A 129 -2.87 -19.00 -6.44
C PRO A 129 -4.34 -19.44 -6.60
N ASP A 130 -4.70 -20.61 -6.07
CA ASP A 130 -6.07 -21.11 -6.09
C ASP A 130 -7.02 -20.38 -5.14
N LEU A 131 -6.48 -19.57 -4.21
CA LEU A 131 -7.28 -18.75 -3.30
C LEU A 131 -7.86 -17.50 -3.96
N PHE A 132 -7.31 -17.11 -5.12
CA PHE A 132 -7.75 -15.93 -5.87
C PHE A 132 -8.29 -16.33 -7.25
N ALA A 133 -9.24 -15.59 -7.75
CA ALA A 133 -9.70 -15.71 -9.13
C ALA A 133 -8.58 -15.27 -10.09
N GLU A 134 -8.52 -15.87 -11.25
CA GLU A 134 -7.65 -15.39 -12.33
C GLU A 134 -8.26 -14.14 -12.94
N MET A 135 -7.51 -13.04 -12.92
CA MET A 135 -7.97 -11.79 -13.51
C MET A 135 -7.76 -11.81 -15.04
N PRO A 136 -8.75 -11.39 -15.84
CA PRO A 136 -8.58 -11.24 -17.28
C PRO A 136 -7.37 -10.36 -17.63
N ALA A 137 -6.46 -10.84 -18.49
CA ALA A 137 -5.33 -10.04 -18.93
C ALA A 137 -5.78 -8.91 -19.87
N ILE A 138 -5.25 -7.71 -19.64
CA ILE A 138 -5.50 -6.51 -20.46
C ILE A 138 -4.15 -5.96 -20.91
N ASP A 139 -3.77 -6.24 -22.16
CA ASP A 139 -2.47 -5.89 -22.71
C ASP A 139 -2.26 -4.37 -22.75
N GLY A 140 -1.08 -3.92 -22.27
CA GLY A 140 -0.64 -2.54 -22.38
C GLY A 140 -1.40 -1.53 -21.54
N ARG A 141 -2.16 -1.97 -20.56
CA ARG A 141 -2.93 -1.10 -19.66
C ARG A 141 -2.07 -0.56 -18.52
N TRP A 142 -1.32 -1.40 -17.85
CA TRP A 142 -0.41 -1.04 -16.78
C TRP A 142 1.04 -1.10 -17.23
N VAL A 143 1.94 -0.46 -16.48
CA VAL A 143 3.37 -0.65 -16.68
C VAL A 143 3.74 -2.13 -16.54
N ASP A 144 4.57 -2.64 -17.44
CA ASP A 144 4.84 -4.09 -17.58
C ASP A 144 5.27 -4.73 -16.26
N TRP A 145 6.20 -4.10 -15.53
CA TRP A 145 6.69 -4.64 -14.27
C TRP A 145 5.62 -4.73 -13.16
N LYS A 146 4.57 -3.88 -13.22
CA LYS A 146 3.44 -3.96 -12.28
C LYS A 146 2.59 -5.20 -12.54
N VAL A 147 2.38 -5.55 -13.81
CA VAL A 147 1.69 -6.78 -14.21
C VAL A 147 2.51 -8.02 -13.82
N GLU A 148 3.84 -7.96 -14.03
CA GLU A 148 4.76 -9.04 -13.67
C GLU A 148 4.70 -9.33 -12.17
N GLN A 149 4.62 -8.32 -11.30
CA GLN A 149 4.51 -8.48 -9.85
C GLN A 149 3.28 -9.29 -9.41
N ALA A 150 2.15 -9.16 -10.10
CA ALA A 150 0.90 -9.88 -9.79
C ALA A 150 0.69 -11.14 -10.61
N THR A 151 1.67 -11.53 -11.44
CA THR A 151 1.61 -12.74 -12.27
C THR A 151 2.39 -13.86 -11.59
N THR A 152 1.72 -14.95 -11.31
CA THR A 152 2.32 -16.13 -10.68
C THR A 152 3.33 -16.82 -11.63
N PRO A 153 4.26 -17.67 -11.14
CA PRO A 153 5.24 -18.35 -11.98
C PRO A 153 4.62 -19.25 -13.08
N ASP A 154 3.38 -19.70 -12.91
CA ASP A 154 2.63 -20.46 -13.92
C ASP A 154 1.79 -19.59 -14.86
N GLY A 155 1.89 -18.25 -14.72
CA GLY A 155 1.32 -17.27 -15.64
C GLY A 155 -0.11 -16.80 -15.30
N LYS A 156 -0.61 -17.08 -14.10
CA LYS A 156 -1.91 -16.62 -13.62
C LYS A 156 -1.79 -15.19 -13.06
N LEU A 157 -2.56 -14.25 -13.60
CA LEU A 157 -2.69 -12.90 -13.05
C LEU A 157 -3.70 -12.95 -11.89
N ILE A 158 -3.30 -12.55 -10.68
CA ILE A 158 -4.14 -12.61 -9.47
C ILE A 158 -4.69 -11.29 -8.99
N GLY A 159 -4.27 -10.17 -9.58
CA GLY A 159 -4.75 -8.84 -9.18
C GLY A 159 -4.43 -7.78 -10.22
N TYR A 160 -5.22 -6.71 -10.21
CA TYR A 160 -4.99 -5.51 -11.01
C TYR A 160 -4.26 -4.44 -10.22
N GLY A 161 -3.23 -3.84 -10.80
CA GLY A 161 -2.46 -2.78 -10.17
C GLY A 161 -3.29 -1.51 -9.96
N THR A 162 -3.26 -0.95 -8.76
CA THR A 162 -3.90 0.33 -8.43
C THR A 162 -2.94 1.49 -8.69
N ASP A 163 -1.84 1.53 -7.96
CA ASP A 163 -0.88 2.61 -7.93
C ASP A 163 0.55 2.09 -7.97
N ILE A 164 1.47 3.00 -8.12
CA ILE A 164 2.90 2.84 -7.85
C ILE A 164 3.34 3.98 -6.93
N GLY A 165 4.44 3.80 -6.23
CA GLY A 165 4.98 4.81 -5.30
C GLY A 165 6.31 5.39 -5.77
N PRO A 166 6.34 6.16 -6.88
CA PRO A 166 7.57 6.83 -7.30
C PRO A 166 8.05 7.78 -6.21
N GLU A 167 9.33 7.67 -5.84
CA GLU A 167 9.89 8.36 -4.69
C GLU A 167 10.61 9.65 -5.09
N ALA A 168 10.32 10.72 -4.33
CA ALA A 168 11.02 11.99 -4.31
C ALA A 168 11.49 12.31 -2.89
N ILE A 169 12.01 13.51 -2.64
CA ILE A 169 12.28 14.02 -1.30
C ILE A 169 11.28 15.11 -0.97
N CYS A 170 10.42 14.87 0.05
CA CYS A 170 9.62 15.93 0.66
C CYS A 170 10.42 16.64 1.76
N TYR A 171 10.29 17.95 1.83
CA TYR A 171 11.12 18.74 2.75
C TYR A 171 10.39 19.99 3.27
N ARG A 172 10.90 20.52 4.37
CA ARG A 172 10.46 21.80 5.00
C ARG A 172 11.33 22.93 4.50
N SER A 173 10.87 23.67 3.48
CA SER A 173 11.57 24.81 2.88
C SER A 173 11.86 25.92 3.90
N ASP A 174 10.94 26.17 4.83
CA ASP A 174 11.08 27.15 5.90
C ASP A 174 12.16 26.78 6.93
N LEU A 175 12.33 25.48 7.25
CA LEU A 175 13.41 25.02 8.13
C LEU A 175 14.79 25.11 7.44
N LEU A 176 14.86 24.81 6.15
CA LEU A 176 16.09 24.96 5.37
C LEU A 176 16.47 26.44 5.22
N GLU A 177 15.51 27.35 4.93
CA GLU A 177 15.74 28.80 4.88
C GLU A 177 16.23 29.33 6.23
N ALA A 178 15.60 28.90 7.34
CA ALA A 178 16.01 29.32 8.69
C ALA A 178 17.43 28.85 9.05
N ALA A 179 17.89 27.72 8.50
CA ALA A 179 19.27 27.23 8.62
C ALA A 179 20.26 27.95 7.68
N GLY A 180 19.75 28.77 6.74
CA GLY A 180 20.56 29.47 5.73
C GLY A 180 21.08 28.57 4.62
N LEU A 181 20.37 27.47 4.35
CA LEU A 181 20.65 26.48 3.32
C LEU A 181 19.74 26.68 2.10
N PRO A 182 19.99 25.99 0.96
CA PRO A 182 19.08 25.98 -0.16
C PRO A 182 17.67 25.59 0.28
N SER A 183 16.65 26.35 -0.16
CA SER A 183 15.26 26.13 0.27
C SER A 183 14.26 26.12 -0.89
N GLU A 184 14.68 26.63 -2.06
CA GLU A 184 13.88 26.54 -3.28
C GLU A 184 14.02 25.15 -3.89
N ARG A 185 12.95 24.63 -4.46
CA ARG A 185 12.81 23.24 -4.95
C ARG A 185 13.96 22.75 -5.81
N GLU A 186 14.31 23.53 -6.83
CA GLU A 186 15.39 23.20 -7.76
C GLU A 186 16.77 23.29 -7.08
N GLU A 187 16.95 24.25 -6.15
CA GLU A 187 18.21 24.41 -5.43
C GLU A 187 18.41 23.25 -4.42
N VAL A 188 17.34 22.77 -3.79
CA VAL A 188 17.36 21.60 -2.90
C VAL A 188 17.70 20.34 -3.68
N ALA A 189 17.06 20.14 -4.84
CA ALA A 189 17.38 18.99 -5.70
C ALA A 189 18.85 18.97 -6.12
N GLU A 190 19.39 20.11 -6.57
CA GLU A 190 20.81 20.25 -6.95
C GLU A 190 21.75 20.07 -5.75
N TRP A 191 21.40 20.57 -4.57
CA TRP A 191 22.19 20.43 -3.36
C TRP A 191 22.30 18.99 -2.88
N ILE A 192 21.22 18.22 -2.98
CA ILE A 192 21.23 16.76 -2.69
C ILE A 192 22.04 15.98 -3.73
N GLY A 193 22.18 16.50 -4.96
CA GLY A 193 23.01 15.91 -6.02
C GLY A 193 22.34 15.83 -7.39
N GLY A 194 21.12 16.31 -7.55
CA GLY A 194 20.38 16.30 -8.80
C GLY A 194 20.27 14.90 -9.41
N ASP A 195 20.47 14.77 -10.73
CA ASP A 195 20.45 13.49 -11.45
C ASP A 195 21.55 12.50 -11.01
N SER A 196 22.53 12.97 -10.23
CA SER A 196 23.63 12.15 -9.72
C SER A 196 23.56 11.93 -8.20
N ALA A 197 22.41 12.21 -7.61
CA ALA A 197 22.19 12.05 -6.17
C ALA A 197 22.45 10.60 -5.71
N THR A 198 23.15 10.48 -4.62
CA THR A 198 23.46 9.20 -3.97
C THR A 198 23.02 9.27 -2.50
N TRP A 199 22.91 8.14 -1.83
CA TRP A 199 22.67 8.12 -0.38
C TRP A 199 23.75 8.86 0.39
N GLU A 200 25.01 8.78 -0.06
CA GLU A 200 26.11 9.56 0.53
C GLU A 200 25.85 11.08 0.42
N SER A 201 25.45 11.58 -0.78
CA SER A 201 25.17 13.01 -0.98
C SER A 201 23.94 13.49 -0.19
N TYR A 202 22.91 12.65 -0.05
CA TYR A 202 21.73 12.94 0.78
C TYR A 202 22.11 13.04 2.28
N PHE A 203 22.95 12.13 2.77
CA PHE A 203 23.42 12.18 4.15
C PHE A 203 24.42 13.32 4.37
N ASP A 204 25.26 13.68 3.39
CA ASP A 204 26.15 14.83 3.48
C ASP A 204 25.35 16.15 3.56
N ALA A 205 24.27 16.31 2.77
CA ALA A 205 23.34 17.44 2.90
C ALA A 205 22.68 17.46 4.31
N GLY A 206 22.34 16.29 4.83
CA GLY A 206 21.80 16.14 6.18
C GLY A 206 22.78 16.59 7.27
N LYS A 207 24.06 16.25 7.14
CA LYS A 207 25.11 16.71 8.08
C LYS A 207 25.23 18.24 8.07
N GLU A 208 25.20 18.85 6.89
CA GLU A 208 25.20 20.32 6.78
C GLU A 208 24.00 20.96 7.47
N TYR A 209 22.80 20.34 7.32
CA TYR A 209 21.57 20.82 7.98
C TYR A 209 21.65 20.68 9.50
N VAL A 210 22.04 19.52 10.01
CA VAL A 210 22.18 19.25 11.46
C VAL A 210 23.21 20.21 12.07
N ASP A 211 24.36 20.43 11.42
CA ASP A 211 25.38 21.36 11.88
C ASP A 211 24.87 22.82 11.92
N ALA A 212 24.02 23.21 10.98
CA ALA A 212 23.47 24.58 10.88
C ALA A 212 22.29 24.81 11.83
N SER A 213 21.38 23.84 11.97
CA SER A 213 20.11 23.98 12.68
C SER A 213 20.11 23.37 14.09
N GLY A 214 20.82 22.27 14.27
CA GLY A 214 20.75 21.41 15.46
C GLY A 214 19.51 20.50 15.50
N ASN A 215 18.72 20.45 14.43
CA ASN A 215 17.53 19.59 14.29
C ASN A 215 17.84 18.38 13.40
N ALA A 216 17.02 17.32 13.46
CA ALA A 216 17.19 16.14 12.65
C ALA A 216 16.89 16.38 11.16
N TRP A 217 17.57 15.60 10.33
CA TRP A 217 17.43 15.63 8.87
C TRP A 217 16.22 14.86 8.38
N PHE A 218 16.09 13.59 8.79
CA PHE A 218 14.98 12.73 8.41
C PHE A 218 14.19 12.21 9.64
N ASP A 219 13.00 11.71 9.40
CA ASP A 219 12.05 11.26 10.40
C ASP A 219 12.51 10.02 11.19
N GLY A 220 12.98 8.97 10.50
CA GLY A 220 13.43 7.73 11.12
C GLY A 220 14.29 6.86 10.21
N ALA A 221 15.15 6.06 10.81
CA ALA A 221 16.08 5.21 10.08
C ALA A 221 15.38 4.10 9.29
N VAL A 222 14.28 3.54 9.80
CA VAL A 222 13.51 2.48 9.10
C VAL A 222 12.91 3.00 7.80
N ALA A 223 12.34 4.21 7.80
CA ALA A 223 11.79 4.81 6.59
C ALA A 223 12.88 5.07 5.54
N THR A 224 14.03 5.57 5.97
CA THR A 224 15.18 5.78 5.09
C THR A 224 15.70 4.46 4.52
N TYR A 225 15.82 3.42 5.36
CA TYR A 225 16.19 2.08 4.91
C TYR A 225 15.19 1.49 3.90
N GLN A 226 13.88 1.77 4.06
CA GLN A 226 12.87 1.31 3.11
C GLN A 226 13.14 1.82 1.69
N GLY A 227 13.47 3.10 1.52
CA GLY A 227 13.85 3.64 0.22
C GLY A 227 15.16 3.05 -0.32
N MET A 228 16.13 2.78 0.55
CA MET A 228 17.39 2.16 0.16
C MET A 228 17.20 0.72 -0.34
N ILE A 229 16.45 -0.10 0.41
CA ILE A 229 16.24 -1.52 0.09
C ILE A 229 15.35 -1.71 -1.15
N ASN A 230 14.44 -0.78 -1.42
CA ASN A 230 13.61 -0.78 -2.63
C ASN A 230 14.39 -0.53 -3.93
N GLN A 231 15.70 -0.29 -3.84
CA GLN A 231 16.61 -0.19 -5.00
C GLN A 231 17.46 -1.45 -5.18
N VAL A 232 17.33 -2.45 -4.31
CA VAL A 232 18.07 -3.72 -4.41
C VAL A 232 17.26 -4.71 -5.24
N GLU A 233 17.82 -5.16 -6.36
CA GLU A 233 17.15 -6.03 -7.32
C GLU A 233 16.50 -7.27 -6.67
N ALA A 234 17.21 -7.91 -5.74
CA ALA A 234 16.73 -9.08 -5.01
C ALA A 234 17.37 -9.12 -3.60
N ALA A 235 16.77 -8.42 -2.63
CA ALA A 235 17.38 -8.21 -1.33
C ALA A 235 17.52 -9.50 -0.49
N TYR A 236 16.43 -10.22 -0.28
CA TYR A 236 16.35 -11.28 0.73
C TYR A 236 16.23 -12.69 0.18
N GLU A 237 15.89 -12.85 -1.07
CA GLU A 237 15.60 -14.14 -1.67
C GLU A 237 16.24 -14.25 -3.05
N ASP A 238 16.49 -15.46 -3.48
CA ASP A 238 17.01 -15.76 -4.82
C ASP A 238 15.86 -15.74 -5.83
N PRO A 239 15.88 -14.90 -6.87
CA PRO A 239 14.75 -14.75 -7.80
C PRO A 239 14.52 -15.97 -8.69
N GLU A 240 15.50 -16.88 -8.84
CA GLU A 240 15.35 -18.11 -9.64
C GLU A 240 14.70 -19.24 -8.84
N THR A 241 14.95 -19.28 -7.51
CA THR A 241 14.51 -20.38 -6.66
C THR A 241 13.45 -20.02 -5.64
N GLY A 242 13.32 -18.72 -5.30
CA GLY A 242 12.49 -18.23 -4.20
C GLY A 242 13.05 -18.55 -2.80
N GLU A 243 14.23 -19.16 -2.74
CA GLU A 243 14.83 -19.56 -1.45
C GLU A 243 15.42 -18.32 -0.73
N PRO A 244 15.24 -18.20 0.60
CA PRO A 244 15.84 -17.13 1.37
C PRO A 244 17.37 -17.14 1.31
N LYS A 245 17.97 -15.96 1.11
CA LYS A 245 19.42 -15.77 1.30
C LYS A 245 19.74 -15.82 2.78
N ASP A 246 20.86 -16.44 3.12
CA ASP A 246 21.37 -16.42 4.51
C ASP A 246 21.72 -14.97 4.92
N LEU A 247 20.93 -14.38 5.80
CA LEU A 247 21.08 -13.00 6.22
C LEU A 247 22.44 -12.73 6.88
N ALA A 248 23.04 -13.72 7.56
CA ALA A 248 24.33 -13.58 8.18
C ALA A 248 25.48 -13.33 7.17
N SER A 249 25.32 -13.81 5.94
CA SER A 249 26.29 -13.64 4.84
C SER A 249 25.82 -12.68 3.74
N ASN A 250 24.66 -12.07 3.89
CA ASN A 250 24.11 -11.10 2.95
C ASN A 250 24.74 -9.72 3.15
N THR A 251 25.90 -9.51 2.50
CA THR A 251 26.67 -8.27 2.66
C THR A 251 25.97 -7.05 2.10
N GLU A 252 25.14 -7.21 1.05
CA GLU A 252 24.41 -6.11 0.43
C GLU A 252 23.40 -5.50 1.41
N VAL A 253 22.60 -6.33 2.06
CA VAL A 253 21.63 -5.89 3.08
C VAL A 253 22.36 -5.36 4.32
N LYS A 254 23.45 -6.00 4.76
CA LYS A 254 24.26 -5.53 5.90
C LYS A 254 24.87 -4.17 5.64
N ASP A 255 25.40 -3.93 4.44
CA ASP A 255 26.01 -2.66 4.08
C ASP A 255 24.97 -1.52 4.10
N LEU A 256 23.71 -1.76 3.66
CA LEU A 256 22.62 -0.78 3.78
C LEU A 256 22.21 -0.54 5.23
N TYR A 257 22.12 -1.61 6.02
CA TYR A 257 21.85 -1.50 7.46
C TYR A 257 22.92 -0.64 8.14
N ASP A 258 24.20 -0.92 7.91
CA ASP A 258 25.31 -0.16 8.51
C ASP A 258 25.31 1.30 8.06
N GLN A 259 25.02 1.55 6.79
CA GLN A 259 24.97 2.89 6.23
C GLN A 259 23.84 3.74 6.86
N VAL A 260 22.63 3.19 6.97
CA VAL A 260 21.52 3.93 7.57
C VAL A 260 21.71 4.15 9.06
N ILE A 261 22.26 3.16 9.78
CA ILE A 261 22.58 3.29 11.22
C ILE A 261 23.67 4.34 11.46
N THR A 262 24.72 4.35 10.64
CA THR A 262 25.77 5.39 10.71
C THR A 262 25.15 6.78 10.51
N ALA A 263 24.31 6.95 9.49
CA ALA A 263 23.64 8.21 9.24
C ALA A 263 22.71 8.63 10.42
N ALA A 264 21.92 7.68 10.92
CA ALA A 264 20.96 7.95 11.98
C ALA A 264 21.62 8.29 13.32
N VAL A 265 22.61 7.51 13.75
CA VAL A 265 23.15 7.55 15.10
C VAL A 265 24.49 8.29 15.15
N ASP A 266 25.49 7.91 14.34
CA ASP A 266 26.83 8.50 14.39
C ASP A 266 26.83 9.93 13.82
N ASP A 267 26.10 10.17 12.72
CA ASP A 267 25.93 11.49 12.10
C ASP A 267 24.75 12.27 12.70
N ASN A 268 23.93 11.66 13.57
CA ASN A 268 22.79 12.27 14.28
C ASN A 268 21.74 12.84 13.32
N LEU A 269 21.45 12.15 12.21
CA LEU A 269 20.51 12.64 11.19
C LEU A 269 19.07 12.25 11.46
N SER A 270 18.81 11.20 12.25
CA SER A 270 17.46 10.70 12.55
C SER A 270 16.78 11.51 13.66
N ALA A 271 15.46 11.75 13.50
CA ALA A 271 14.62 12.21 14.59
C ALA A 271 14.22 11.08 15.55
N GLY A 272 14.55 9.82 15.25
CA GLY A 272 14.21 8.66 16.05
C GLY A 272 12.70 8.46 16.18
N LEU A 273 11.95 8.60 15.08
CA LEU A 273 10.50 8.48 15.06
C LEU A 273 10.10 7.21 14.28
N GLU A 274 9.22 6.43 14.88
CA GLU A 274 8.59 5.30 14.21
C GLU A 274 7.39 5.79 13.38
N GLN A 275 7.45 5.60 12.05
CA GLN A 275 6.35 6.01 11.17
C GLN A 275 5.02 5.39 11.62
N TRP A 276 3.95 6.15 11.42
CA TRP A 276 2.56 5.82 11.82
C TRP A 276 2.29 5.84 13.32
N GLY A 277 3.29 6.11 14.14
CA GLY A 277 3.13 6.31 15.59
C GLY A 277 2.63 7.71 15.95
N ASP A 278 2.13 7.87 17.19
CA ASP A 278 1.64 9.17 17.69
C ASP A 278 2.74 10.25 17.70
N ASP A 279 3.99 9.88 18.06
CA ASP A 279 5.13 10.78 18.12
C ASP A 279 5.59 11.22 16.72
N TRP A 280 5.54 10.33 15.74
CA TRP A 280 5.80 10.66 14.34
C TRP A 280 4.77 11.65 13.80
N SER A 281 3.48 11.37 14.03
CA SER A 281 2.39 12.29 13.65
C SER A 281 2.53 13.67 14.28
N ALA A 282 2.97 13.74 15.54
CA ALA A 282 3.26 15.00 16.22
C ALA A 282 4.51 15.70 15.67
N GLY A 283 5.47 14.92 15.14
CA GLY A 283 6.74 15.41 14.59
C GLY A 283 6.57 16.45 13.48
N PHE A 284 5.55 16.28 12.64
CA PHE A 284 5.21 17.22 11.55
C PHE A 284 4.87 18.63 12.05
N GLN A 285 4.31 18.75 13.26
CA GLN A 285 3.89 20.02 13.84
C GLN A 285 4.93 20.62 14.79
N ASN A 286 5.95 19.85 15.14
CA ASN A 286 6.96 20.23 16.14
C ASN A 286 8.35 20.46 15.52
N ASP A 287 8.45 20.59 14.20
CA ASP A 287 9.70 20.78 13.46
C ASP A 287 10.75 19.71 13.78
N ALA A 288 10.30 18.46 13.96
CA ALA A 288 11.16 17.38 14.44
C ALA A 288 12.20 16.95 13.41
N PHE A 289 11.91 17.10 12.12
CA PHE A 289 12.79 16.75 11.00
C PHE A 289 12.57 17.68 9.81
N ALA A 290 13.55 17.76 8.93
CA ALA A 290 13.51 18.65 7.77
C ALA A 290 13.11 17.97 6.47
N THR A 291 13.38 16.69 6.33
CA THR A 291 13.10 15.92 5.11
C THR A 291 12.50 14.56 5.44
N MET A 292 11.90 13.96 4.45
CA MET A 292 11.55 12.53 4.47
C MET A 292 11.51 11.97 3.05
N LEU A 293 11.65 10.66 2.92
CA LEU A 293 11.39 9.99 1.66
C LEU A 293 9.90 10.09 1.34
N CYS A 294 9.61 10.42 0.11
CA CYS A 294 8.28 10.83 -0.28
C CYS A 294 7.80 10.07 -1.53
N PRO A 295 7.33 8.83 -1.37
CA PRO A 295 6.49 8.26 -2.41
C PRO A 295 5.25 9.13 -2.60
N SER A 296 4.69 9.15 -3.81
CA SER A 296 3.62 10.09 -4.17
C SER A 296 2.44 10.11 -3.20
N TRP A 297 2.03 8.94 -2.71
CA TRP A 297 0.93 8.77 -1.75
C TRP A 297 1.24 9.35 -0.36
N MET A 298 2.52 9.58 -0.02
CA MET A 298 2.92 10.16 1.27
C MET A 298 2.53 11.63 1.40
N THR A 299 2.24 12.33 0.30
CA THR A 299 1.78 13.73 0.34
C THR A 299 0.51 13.91 1.15
N GLY A 300 -0.43 12.95 1.07
CA GLY A 300 -1.65 12.96 1.87
C GLY A 300 -1.40 12.83 3.39
N PRO A 301 -0.68 11.82 3.87
CA PRO A 301 -0.25 11.71 5.28
C PRO A 301 0.53 12.92 5.79
N ILE A 302 1.40 13.54 4.98
CA ILE A 302 2.12 14.77 5.35
C ILE A 302 1.12 15.90 5.61
N GLU A 303 0.21 16.17 4.68
CA GLU A 303 -0.81 17.21 4.83
C GLU A 303 -1.68 16.99 6.07
N GLN A 304 -2.13 15.75 6.27
CA GLN A 304 -2.97 15.39 7.40
C GLN A 304 -2.27 15.61 8.74
N ASN A 305 -1.00 15.19 8.86
CA ASN A 305 -0.24 15.27 10.12
C ASN A 305 0.33 16.67 10.36
N ALA A 306 0.62 17.44 9.33
CA ALA A 306 1.13 18.81 9.45
C ALA A 306 0.16 19.76 10.19
N GLY A 307 -1.15 19.46 10.19
CA GLY A 307 -2.13 20.20 10.98
C GLY A 307 -2.19 21.69 10.66
N GLY A 308 -1.83 22.07 9.44
CA GLY A 308 -1.79 23.46 8.97
C GLY A 308 -0.42 24.14 9.11
N VAL A 309 0.64 23.40 9.45
CA VAL A 309 2.03 23.88 9.32
C VAL A 309 2.37 23.97 7.83
N GLU A 310 2.74 25.17 7.40
CA GLU A 310 3.14 25.48 6.02
C GLU A 310 4.64 25.21 5.79
N GLY A 311 5.11 25.30 4.54
CA GLY A 311 6.52 25.20 4.17
C GLY A 311 6.95 23.80 3.70
N TRP A 312 6.03 22.86 3.60
CA TRP A 312 6.29 21.60 2.93
C TRP A 312 6.39 21.79 1.42
N ASP A 313 7.36 21.12 0.80
CA ASP A 313 7.60 21.11 -0.64
C ASP A 313 8.17 19.77 -1.11
N ILE A 314 8.27 19.57 -2.44
CA ILE A 314 8.77 18.35 -3.06
C ILE A 314 9.95 18.69 -3.96
N ALA A 315 11.13 18.12 -3.68
CA ALA A 315 12.28 18.21 -4.57
C ALA A 315 12.27 17.04 -5.58
N ASP A 316 12.42 17.33 -6.87
CA ASP A 316 12.51 16.33 -7.95
C ASP A 316 13.89 15.66 -7.94
N VAL A 317 14.17 14.92 -6.90
CA VAL A 317 15.41 14.19 -6.67
C VAL A 317 15.13 12.97 -5.81
N PHE A 318 15.86 11.88 -6.08
CA PHE A 318 15.89 10.72 -5.20
C PHE A 318 17.28 10.07 -5.24
N PRO A 319 17.89 9.75 -4.09
CA PRO A 319 19.21 9.11 -4.04
C PRO A 319 19.22 7.79 -4.80
N GLY A 320 20.24 7.56 -5.64
CA GLY A 320 20.32 6.38 -6.49
C GLY A 320 19.48 6.45 -7.78
N GLY A 321 18.76 7.56 -8.01
CA GLY A 321 18.05 7.84 -9.27
C GLY A 321 16.54 7.62 -9.18
N GLY A 322 16.07 6.42 -8.91
CA GLY A 322 14.65 6.09 -8.79
C GLY A 322 14.38 5.05 -7.73
N GLY A 323 13.21 5.10 -7.14
CA GLY A 323 12.71 4.12 -6.17
C GLY A 323 11.20 4.00 -6.28
N ASN A 324 10.69 2.82 -5.92
CA ASN A 324 9.27 2.57 -5.80
C ASN A 324 8.96 2.05 -4.41
N TRP A 325 8.24 2.86 -3.63
CA TRP A 325 7.79 2.45 -2.31
C TRP A 325 6.28 2.23 -2.31
N GLY A 326 5.88 0.96 -2.10
CA GLY A 326 4.49 0.55 -2.06
C GLY A 326 3.88 0.35 -3.45
N GLY A 327 2.59 0.56 -3.51
CA GLY A 327 1.73 0.25 -4.64
C GLY A 327 0.99 -1.06 -4.43
N SER A 328 -0.30 -1.03 -4.73
CA SER A 328 -1.22 -2.09 -4.36
C SER A 328 -1.88 -2.76 -5.55
N PHE A 329 -2.61 -3.82 -5.26
CA PHE A 329 -3.35 -4.61 -6.23
C PHE A 329 -4.73 -4.92 -5.68
N LEU A 330 -5.75 -4.88 -6.53
CA LEU A 330 -7.07 -5.42 -6.21
C LEU A 330 -7.13 -6.89 -6.62
N THR A 331 -7.30 -7.75 -5.66
CA THR A 331 -7.45 -9.21 -5.84
C THR A 331 -8.90 -9.61 -5.59
N VAL A 332 -9.35 -10.67 -6.25
CA VAL A 332 -10.70 -11.23 -6.06
C VAL A 332 -10.57 -12.61 -5.46
N PRO A 333 -11.02 -12.84 -4.20
CA PRO A 333 -11.03 -14.18 -3.61
C PRO A 333 -11.86 -15.17 -4.43
N ALA A 334 -11.29 -16.34 -4.76
CA ALA A 334 -11.95 -17.37 -5.57
C ALA A 334 -13.17 -18.03 -4.88
N SER A 335 -13.29 -17.85 -3.56
CA SER A 335 -14.42 -18.40 -2.77
C SER A 335 -15.63 -17.47 -2.70
N GLY A 336 -15.56 -16.28 -3.32
CA GLY A 336 -16.66 -15.32 -3.35
C GLY A 336 -17.87 -15.80 -4.15
N ASP A 337 -19.05 -15.33 -3.79
CA ASP A 337 -20.30 -15.68 -4.50
C ASP A 337 -20.48 -14.86 -5.81
N ASN A 338 -19.81 -13.68 -5.90
CA ASN A 338 -19.97 -12.70 -6.99
C ASN A 338 -18.67 -12.45 -7.77
N VAL A 339 -17.87 -13.50 -8.03
CA VAL A 339 -16.51 -13.38 -8.60
C VAL A 339 -16.47 -12.56 -9.89
N GLU A 340 -17.39 -12.82 -10.85
CA GLU A 340 -17.41 -12.12 -12.13
C GLU A 340 -17.74 -10.61 -11.94
N ALA A 341 -18.72 -10.29 -11.11
CA ALA A 341 -19.06 -8.90 -10.81
C ALA A 341 -17.96 -8.17 -10.03
N ALA A 342 -17.25 -8.87 -9.13
CA ALA A 342 -16.10 -8.34 -8.43
C ALA A 342 -14.92 -8.05 -9.38
N GLN A 343 -14.69 -8.92 -10.37
CA GLN A 343 -13.69 -8.68 -11.42
C GLN A 343 -14.04 -7.45 -12.29
N GLU A 344 -15.31 -7.27 -12.64
CA GLU A 344 -15.78 -6.08 -13.36
C GLU A 344 -15.60 -4.80 -12.54
N LEU A 345 -15.92 -4.83 -11.25
CA LEU A 345 -15.68 -3.69 -10.36
C LEU A 345 -14.18 -3.42 -10.18
N ALA A 346 -13.35 -4.45 -10.03
CA ALA A 346 -11.88 -4.29 -9.93
C ALA A 346 -11.29 -3.71 -11.23
N ASP A 347 -11.83 -4.11 -12.39
CA ASP A 347 -11.46 -3.54 -13.69
C ASP A 347 -11.81 -2.05 -13.77
N TRP A 348 -13.01 -1.67 -13.34
CA TRP A 348 -13.43 -0.28 -13.31
C TRP A 348 -12.63 0.55 -12.30
N LEU A 349 -12.42 0.05 -11.06
CA LEU A 349 -11.62 0.72 -10.02
C LEU A 349 -10.16 0.95 -10.41
N THR A 350 -9.66 0.20 -11.38
CA THR A 350 -8.31 0.35 -11.93
C THR A 350 -8.30 0.90 -13.36
N SER A 351 -9.42 1.51 -13.81
CA SER A 351 -9.51 2.20 -15.12
C SER A 351 -8.64 3.46 -15.14
N PRO A 352 -8.27 3.98 -16.33
CA PRO A 352 -7.50 5.22 -16.45
C PRO A 352 -8.17 6.39 -15.72
N GLU A 353 -9.47 6.53 -15.90
CA GLU A 353 -10.27 7.60 -15.31
C GLU A 353 -10.29 7.52 -13.78
N VAL A 354 -10.46 6.31 -13.23
CA VAL A 354 -10.50 6.12 -11.77
C VAL A 354 -9.14 6.31 -11.15
N GLN A 355 -8.06 5.78 -11.74
CA GLN A 355 -6.71 5.99 -11.22
C GLN A 355 -6.29 7.47 -11.30
N THR A 356 -6.74 8.21 -12.32
CA THR A 356 -6.52 9.66 -12.40
C THR A 356 -7.24 10.38 -11.25
N GLN A 357 -8.53 10.06 -11.00
CA GLN A 357 -9.28 10.65 -9.88
C GLN A 357 -8.66 10.29 -8.53
N ALA A 358 -8.24 9.04 -8.34
CA ALA A 358 -7.59 8.57 -7.12
C ALA A 358 -6.26 9.29 -6.85
N PHE A 359 -5.48 9.58 -7.88
CA PHE A 359 -4.25 10.38 -7.75
C PHE A 359 -4.54 11.81 -7.30
N VAL A 360 -5.51 12.47 -7.92
CA VAL A 360 -5.90 13.85 -7.56
C VAL A 360 -6.41 13.91 -6.11
N GLU A 361 -7.15 12.88 -5.67
CA GLU A 361 -7.76 12.83 -4.34
C GLU A 361 -6.77 12.45 -3.24
N ALA A 362 -5.89 11.46 -3.49
CA ALA A 362 -5.09 10.82 -2.45
C ALA A 362 -3.58 10.79 -2.73
N GLY A 363 -3.11 11.29 -3.87
CA GLY A 363 -1.70 11.23 -4.26
C GLY A 363 -1.22 9.84 -4.70
N THR A 364 -2.12 8.86 -4.88
CA THR A 364 -1.82 7.50 -5.33
C THR A 364 -1.46 7.49 -6.82
N PHE A 365 -0.15 7.57 -7.15
CA PHE A 365 0.30 7.74 -8.54
C PHE A 365 -0.09 6.53 -9.40
N PRO A 366 -0.74 6.74 -10.56
CA PRO A 366 -1.30 5.66 -11.36
C PRO A 366 -0.27 4.61 -11.78
N SER A 367 -0.61 3.33 -11.68
CA SER A 367 0.14 2.26 -12.33
C SER A 367 -0.24 2.09 -13.81
N GLN A 368 -1.31 2.71 -14.21
CA GLN A 368 -1.94 2.65 -15.52
C GLN A 368 -1.33 3.66 -16.47
N ILE A 369 -0.89 3.19 -17.67
CA ILE A 369 -0.11 3.99 -18.62
C ILE A 369 -0.89 5.20 -19.12
N GLU A 370 -2.15 5.01 -19.54
CA GLU A 370 -2.99 6.10 -20.08
C GLU A 370 -3.26 7.18 -19.01
N ALA A 371 -3.45 6.77 -17.75
CA ALA A 371 -3.61 7.71 -16.64
C ALA A 371 -2.32 8.52 -16.39
N GLN A 372 -1.16 7.87 -16.39
CA GLN A 372 0.14 8.55 -16.25
C GLN A 372 0.36 9.60 -17.34
N GLU A 373 -0.07 9.31 -18.57
CA GLU A 373 0.09 10.19 -19.73
C GLU A 373 -1.00 11.27 -19.85
N SER A 374 -2.04 11.24 -19.01
CA SER A 374 -3.15 12.20 -19.04
C SER A 374 -2.70 13.62 -18.72
N ASP A 375 -3.30 14.62 -19.36
CA ASP A 375 -3.05 16.03 -19.06
C ASP A 375 -3.38 16.36 -17.59
N GLU A 376 -4.36 15.66 -17.00
CA GLU A 376 -4.80 15.88 -15.62
C GLU A 376 -3.74 15.44 -14.61
N VAL A 377 -3.15 14.26 -14.78
CA VAL A 377 -2.04 13.79 -13.94
C VAL A 377 -0.80 14.66 -14.18
N GLN A 378 -0.41 14.89 -15.43
CA GLN A 378 0.82 15.63 -15.78
C GLN A 378 0.81 17.07 -15.28
N SER A 379 -0.34 17.73 -15.25
CA SER A 379 -0.48 19.13 -14.82
C SER A 379 -0.92 19.30 -13.36
N PHE A 380 -1.04 18.21 -12.60
CA PHE A 380 -1.48 18.26 -11.22
C PHE A 380 -0.51 19.05 -10.34
N VAL A 381 -1.05 20.02 -9.61
CA VAL A 381 -0.33 20.86 -8.66
C VAL A 381 -0.85 20.54 -7.26
N ASN A 382 0.05 20.27 -6.33
CA ASN A 382 -0.32 20.08 -4.93
C ASN A 382 -0.19 21.41 -4.19
N ASP A 383 -1.32 22.02 -3.85
CA ASP A 383 -1.39 23.35 -3.21
C ASP A 383 -0.74 23.34 -1.81
N PHE A 384 -0.87 22.24 -1.06
CA PHE A 384 -0.29 22.12 0.27
C PHE A 384 1.25 22.05 0.21
N MET A 385 1.80 21.40 -0.80
CA MET A 385 3.24 21.28 -1.04
C MET A 385 3.82 22.50 -1.77
N SER A 386 3.55 23.70 -1.28
CA SER A 386 4.06 24.95 -1.86
C SER A 386 3.78 25.10 -3.36
N GLU A 387 2.57 24.73 -3.78
CA GLU A 387 2.17 24.70 -5.20
C GLU A 387 3.14 23.85 -6.06
N ALA A 388 3.64 22.71 -5.50
CA ALA A 388 4.52 21.81 -6.24
C ALA A 388 3.82 21.24 -7.48
N PRO A 389 4.50 21.20 -8.64
CA PRO A 389 3.99 20.49 -9.82
C PRO A 389 4.12 18.96 -9.62
N ALA A 390 3.35 18.43 -8.65
CA ALA A 390 3.49 17.06 -8.14
C ALA A 390 3.28 16.03 -9.26
N GLY A 391 2.36 16.27 -10.18
CA GLY A 391 2.14 15.41 -11.34
C GLY A 391 3.39 15.26 -12.20
N ALA A 392 4.07 16.37 -12.53
CA ALA A 392 5.30 16.35 -13.31
C ALA A 392 6.46 15.70 -12.54
N ILE A 393 6.60 16.01 -11.24
CA ILE A 393 7.67 15.45 -10.39
C ILE A 393 7.52 13.95 -10.31
N PHE A 394 6.35 13.43 -9.90
CA PHE A 394 6.16 11.99 -9.75
C PHE A 394 6.17 11.24 -11.08
N SER A 395 5.77 11.88 -12.18
CA SER A 395 5.96 11.31 -13.54
C SER A 395 7.44 11.19 -13.91
N SER A 396 8.26 12.19 -13.56
CA SER A 396 9.72 12.13 -13.72
C SER A 396 10.32 10.99 -12.89
N ARG A 397 9.90 10.88 -11.61
CA ARG A 397 10.38 9.81 -10.71
C ARG A 397 9.90 8.42 -11.14
N ALA A 398 8.68 8.28 -11.65
CA ALA A 398 8.18 7.02 -12.19
C ALA A 398 9.00 6.52 -13.40
N GLN A 399 9.42 7.44 -14.26
CA GLN A 399 10.31 7.12 -15.41
C GLN A 399 11.72 6.72 -14.98
N ALA A 400 12.15 7.10 -13.78
CA ALA A 400 13.45 6.71 -13.23
C ALA A 400 13.46 5.33 -12.55
N ILE A 401 12.31 4.68 -12.40
CA ILE A 401 12.21 3.31 -11.88
C ILE A 401 12.68 2.34 -12.97
N ASP A 402 13.76 1.60 -12.71
CA ASP A 402 14.37 0.65 -13.68
C ASP A 402 13.76 -0.76 -13.58
N GLY A 403 12.45 -0.83 -13.33
CA GLY A 403 11.72 -2.09 -13.20
C GLY A 403 11.36 -2.47 -11.75
N ALA A 404 10.74 -3.63 -11.60
CA ALA A 404 10.38 -4.15 -10.29
C ALA A 404 11.59 -4.80 -9.59
N VAL A 405 11.78 -4.48 -8.33
CA VAL A 405 12.65 -5.29 -7.46
C VAL A 405 11.94 -6.59 -7.11
N TYR A 406 12.69 -7.67 -7.02
CA TYR A 406 12.15 -8.97 -6.65
C TYR A 406 11.82 -9.03 -5.15
N LYS A 407 10.55 -9.27 -4.86
CA LYS A 407 10.03 -9.52 -3.50
C LYS A 407 9.41 -10.91 -3.49
N GLY A 408 10.15 -11.86 -2.91
CA GLY A 408 9.71 -13.26 -2.85
C GLY A 408 8.71 -13.54 -1.71
N PRO A 409 8.31 -14.81 -1.56
CA PRO A 409 7.25 -15.19 -0.62
C PRO A 409 7.58 -14.93 0.86
N HIS A 410 8.85 -14.78 1.21
CA HIS A 410 9.29 -14.52 2.58
C HIS A 410 9.79 -13.08 2.78
N TYR A 411 9.73 -12.25 1.72
CA TYR A 411 10.24 -10.87 1.74
C TYR A 411 9.74 -10.11 2.96
N PHE A 412 8.44 -10.05 3.15
CA PHE A 412 7.84 -9.28 4.25
C PHE A 412 8.37 -9.71 5.62
N SER A 413 8.39 -11.01 5.89
CA SER A 413 8.81 -11.54 7.18
C SER A 413 10.30 -11.29 7.47
N ILE A 414 11.17 -11.43 6.46
CA ILE A 414 12.61 -11.17 6.62
C ILE A 414 12.86 -9.67 6.77
N HIS A 415 12.21 -8.86 5.93
CA HIS A 415 12.32 -7.40 5.96
C HIS A 415 11.92 -6.82 7.31
N GLN A 416 10.81 -7.29 7.88
CA GLN A 416 10.34 -6.87 9.20
C GLN A 416 11.39 -7.12 10.30
N GLU A 417 12.10 -8.26 10.27
CA GLU A 417 13.14 -8.54 11.26
C GLU A 417 14.38 -7.63 11.09
N VAL A 418 14.71 -7.22 9.88
CA VAL A 418 15.75 -6.22 9.64
C VAL A 418 15.31 -4.83 10.13
N GLN A 419 14.08 -4.42 9.83
CA GLN A 419 13.48 -3.16 10.34
C GLN A 419 13.43 -3.13 11.87
N ASN A 420 13.05 -4.24 12.50
CA ASN A 420 13.09 -4.39 13.96
C ASN A 420 14.53 -4.17 14.50
N GLY A 421 15.55 -4.64 13.77
CA GLY A 421 16.94 -4.40 14.09
C GLY A 421 17.32 -2.92 14.04
N ILE A 422 16.89 -2.23 13.00
CA ILE A 422 17.12 -0.79 12.85
C ILE A 422 16.43 -0.02 13.99
N ASN A 423 15.16 -0.34 14.30
CA ASN A 423 14.42 0.28 15.38
C ASN A 423 15.06 0.06 16.76
N ARG A 424 15.61 -1.11 17.04
CA ARG A 424 16.35 -1.35 18.30
C ARG A 424 17.51 -0.37 18.48
N VAL A 425 18.18 -0.01 17.39
CA VAL A 425 19.30 0.94 17.45
C VAL A 425 18.80 2.38 17.46
N ASP A 426 18.00 2.78 16.46
CA ASP A 426 17.58 4.18 16.27
C ASP A 426 16.68 4.69 17.41
N LEU A 427 15.70 3.87 17.84
CA LEU A 427 14.73 4.27 18.87
C LEU A 427 15.19 3.93 20.29
N ASN A 428 15.90 2.82 20.48
CA ASN A 428 16.20 2.29 21.81
C ASN A 428 17.69 2.43 22.19
N GLY A 429 18.57 2.81 21.26
CA GLY A 429 20.00 3.00 21.48
C GLY A 429 20.77 1.71 21.77
N GLU A 430 20.31 0.58 21.21
CA GLU A 430 21.03 -0.69 21.32
C GLU A 430 22.32 -0.67 20.49
N ASP A 431 23.25 -1.57 20.80
CA ASP A 431 24.48 -1.72 20.01
C ASP A 431 24.13 -2.22 18.59
N PRO A 432 24.61 -1.55 17.52
CA PRO A 432 24.29 -1.92 16.15
C PRO A 432 24.59 -3.37 15.78
N GLU A 433 25.74 -3.90 16.21
CA GLU A 433 26.16 -5.25 15.87
C GLU A 433 25.35 -6.30 16.66
N GLU A 434 25.11 -6.07 17.95
CA GLU A 434 24.25 -6.95 18.77
C GLU A 434 22.79 -6.96 18.21
N SER A 435 22.31 -5.82 17.73
CA SER A 435 20.99 -5.73 17.11
C SER A 435 20.91 -6.46 15.78
N TRP A 436 21.95 -6.36 14.93
CA TRP A 436 22.03 -7.13 13.70
C TRP A 436 22.08 -8.64 13.95
N GLU A 437 22.92 -9.10 14.89
CA GLU A 437 22.97 -10.51 15.28
C GLU A 437 21.61 -11.03 15.77
N THR A 438 20.84 -10.17 16.45
CA THR A 438 19.47 -10.48 16.88
C THR A 438 18.55 -10.63 15.68
N SER A 439 18.61 -9.73 14.68
CA SER A 439 17.80 -9.86 13.44
C SER A 439 18.15 -11.14 12.69
N VAL A 440 19.43 -11.47 12.54
CA VAL A 440 19.88 -12.74 11.94
C VAL A 440 19.29 -13.96 12.69
N SER A 441 19.33 -13.93 14.03
CA SER A 441 18.74 -15.00 14.84
C SER A 441 17.25 -15.12 14.64
N SER A 442 16.52 -13.99 14.65
CA SER A 442 15.08 -13.96 14.45
C SER A 442 14.68 -14.51 13.09
N VAL A 443 15.38 -14.11 12.01
CA VAL A 443 15.12 -14.66 10.66
C VAL A 443 15.35 -16.18 10.62
N ASN A 444 16.42 -16.68 11.26
CA ASN A 444 16.66 -18.13 11.35
C ASN A 444 15.56 -18.88 12.14
N GLU A 445 14.92 -18.22 13.11
CA GLU A 445 13.82 -18.79 13.90
C GLU A 445 12.49 -18.84 13.14
N LEU A 446 12.34 -18.08 12.07
CA LEU A 446 11.16 -18.17 11.19
C LEU A 446 11.05 -19.55 10.53
N GLY A 447 12.16 -20.25 10.31
CA GLY A 447 12.19 -21.62 9.77
C GLY A 447 11.77 -21.69 8.30
N LEU A 448 12.11 -20.67 7.53
CA LEU A 448 11.82 -20.48 6.11
C LEU A 448 12.58 -21.48 5.22
#